data_0fe15125f379d42e1656d48caca46cad
#
_entry.id   0fe15125f379d42e1656d48caca46cad
#
_cell.length_a   1.000
_cell.length_b   1.000
_cell.length_c   1.000
_cell.angle_alpha   90.00
_cell.angle_beta   90.00
_cell.angle_gamma   90.00
#
_symmetry.space_group_name_H-M   'P 1'
#
loop_
_entity.id
_entity.type
_entity.pdbx_description
1 polymer ?
#
loop_
_entity_poly.entity_id
_entity_poly.type
_entity_poly.pdbx_seq_one_letter_code
_entity_poly.pdbx_strand_id
1 'polypeptide(L)'
;TYKLSGGQKQRVAIAGVLAMMPDCIVFDEATAMLDPSGRKDIVATMKKLNTEKKMTVITITHHMNEAALADRIIVMNKGRVFAEGAPVEIFRNVEAMKSIGLSVPQVTELCWMLKKDGLSVDTDVLHAMDAADRIERLFRNE
;
A
#
# COMPACT_ATOMS: atom_id res chain seq x y z
N THR A 1 22.20 22.02 2.37
CA THR A 1 21.45 20.78 2.73
C THR A 1 21.23 20.63 4.23
N TYR A 2 22.04 21.25 5.10
CA TYR A 2 21.91 21.12 6.58
C TYR A 2 20.62 21.71 7.16
N LYS A 3 19.93 22.59 6.43
CA LYS A 3 18.69 23.25 6.89
C LYS A 3 17.41 22.59 6.38
N LEU A 4 17.49 21.49 5.62
CA LEU A 4 16.31 20.82 5.07
C LEU A 4 15.69 19.85 6.10
N SER A 5 14.37 19.83 6.16
CA SER A 5 13.63 18.80 6.90
C SER A 5 13.86 17.42 6.29
N GLY A 6 13.56 16.35 7.03
CA GLY A 6 13.68 14.97 6.55
C GLY A 6 12.95 14.77 5.22
N GLY A 7 11.70 15.21 5.12
CA GLY A 7 10.92 15.13 3.89
C GLY A 7 11.45 15.96 2.72
N GLN A 8 12.06 17.11 3.00
CA GLN A 8 12.72 17.89 1.96
C GLN A 8 13.97 17.18 1.43
N LYS A 9 14.78 16.59 2.32
CA LYS A 9 15.96 15.79 1.93
C LYS A 9 15.54 14.61 1.05
N GLN A 10 14.46 13.92 1.44
CA GLN A 10 13.91 12.82 0.66
C GLN A 10 13.50 13.24 -0.75
N ARG A 11 12.75 14.34 -0.87
CA ARG A 11 12.35 14.88 -2.19
C ARG A 11 13.55 15.28 -3.05
N VAL A 12 14.59 15.84 -2.47
CA VAL A 12 15.83 16.17 -3.18
C VAL A 12 16.54 14.90 -3.66
N ALA A 13 16.62 13.86 -2.82
CA ALA A 13 17.20 12.57 -3.20
C ALA A 13 16.44 11.94 -4.37
N ILE A 14 15.12 11.90 -4.30
CA ILE A 14 14.24 11.39 -5.39
C ILE A 14 14.49 12.20 -6.68
N ALA A 15 14.52 13.53 -6.60
CA ALA A 15 14.79 14.39 -7.77
C ALA A 15 16.16 14.11 -8.40
N GLY A 16 17.18 13.85 -7.57
CA GLY A 16 18.52 13.48 -8.04
C GLY A 16 18.54 12.16 -8.81
N VAL A 17 17.83 11.14 -8.32
CA VAL A 17 17.71 9.87 -9.03
C VAL A 17 16.91 10.02 -10.32
N LEU A 18 15.81 10.77 -10.29
CA LEU A 18 14.98 10.99 -11.47
C LEU A 18 15.68 11.80 -12.57
N ALA A 19 16.65 12.64 -12.22
CA ALA A 19 17.45 13.37 -13.21
C ALA A 19 18.27 12.44 -14.11
N MET A 20 18.53 11.20 -13.69
CA MET A 20 19.20 10.17 -14.50
C MET A 20 18.27 9.49 -15.50
N MET A 21 16.95 9.77 -15.46
CA MET A 21 15.93 9.17 -16.33
C MET A 21 15.96 7.64 -16.35
N PRO A 22 15.94 6.95 -15.19
CA PRO A 22 16.05 5.50 -15.16
C PRO A 22 14.76 4.83 -15.66
N ASP A 23 14.88 3.62 -16.21
CA ASP A 23 13.74 2.78 -16.60
C ASP A 23 13.05 2.14 -15.38
N CYS A 24 13.80 1.98 -14.30
CA CYS A 24 13.31 1.39 -13.04
C CYS A 24 13.87 2.17 -11.84
N ILE A 25 13.01 2.39 -10.85
CA ILE A 25 13.39 3.00 -9.57
C ILE A 25 12.92 2.13 -8.41
N VAL A 26 13.78 1.98 -7.40
CA VAL A 26 13.46 1.27 -6.16
C VAL A 26 13.37 2.28 -5.01
N PHE A 27 12.23 2.29 -4.34
CA PHE A 27 11.98 3.05 -3.13
C PHE A 27 12.03 2.12 -1.93
N ASP A 28 13.08 2.24 -1.12
CA ASP A 28 13.22 1.45 0.11
C ASP A 28 12.79 2.32 1.30
N GLU A 29 11.61 1.99 1.86
CA GLU A 29 10.94 2.70 2.95
C GLU A 29 10.91 4.23 2.78
N ALA A 30 10.74 4.71 1.56
CA ALA A 30 10.87 6.13 1.21
C ALA A 30 9.85 7.06 1.91
N THR A 31 8.84 6.52 2.56
CA THR A 31 7.79 7.26 3.26
C THR A 31 7.87 7.15 4.79
N ALA A 32 8.79 6.33 5.34
CA ALA A 32 8.82 6.00 6.75
C ALA A 32 9.01 7.23 7.68
N MET A 33 9.78 8.23 7.23
CA MET A 33 10.09 9.44 8.03
C MET A 33 9.23 10.65 7.64
N LEU A 34 8.15 10.44 6.88
CA LEU A 34 7.31 11.54 6.41
C LEU A 34 6.03 11.66 7.25
N ASP A 35 5.57 12.89 7.40
CA ASP A 35 4.24 13.18 7.88
C ASP A 35 3.17 12.67 6.89
N PRO A 36 1.90 12.55 7.29
CA PRO A 36 0.85 12.02 6.41
C PRO A 36 0.71 12.75 5.08
N SER A 37 0.93 14.07 5.05
CA SER A 37 0.87 14.85 3.81
C SER A 37 2.05 14.52 2.89
N GLY A 38 3.27 14.55 3.43
CA GLY A 38 4.47 14.21 2.66
C GLY A 38 4.46 12.79 2.12
N ARG A 39 3.87 11.85 2.87
CA ARG A 39 3.67 10.47 2.42
C ARG A 39 2.75 10.42 1.20
N LYS A 40 1.59 11.10 1.24
CA LYS A 40 0.68 11.19 0.10
C LYS A 40 1.35 11.77 -1.14
N ASP A 41 2.17 12.81 -0.98
CA ASP A 41 2.89 13.45 -2.07
C ASP A 41 3.88 12.50 -2.75
N ILE A 42 4.63 11.72 -1.96
CA ILE A 42 5.59 10.75 -2.50
C ILE A 42 4.86 9.61 -3.21
N VAL A 43 3.82 9.06 -2.61
CA VAL A 43 3.00 7.99 -3.24
C VAL A 43 2.37 8.48 -4.55
N ALA A 44 1.83 9.70 -4.58
CA ALA A 44 1.31 10.30 -5.80
C ALA A 44 2.40 10.46 -6.87
N THR A 45 3.61 10.84 -6.46
CA THR A 45 4.78 10.95 -7.36
C THR A 45 5.14 9.58 -7.94
N MET A 46 5.22 8.53 -7.12
CA MET A 46 5.48 7.15 -7.56
C MET A 46 4.46 6.71 -8.62
N LYS A 47 3.17 6.94 -8.36
CA LYS A 47 2.10 6.61 -9.30
C LYS A 47 2.23 7.38 -10.61
N LYS A 48 2.53 8.67 -10.53
CA LYS A 48 2.75 9.52 -11.73
C LYS A 48 3.92 9.03 -12.57
N LEU A 49 5.04 8.65 -11.95
CA LEU A 49 6.20 8.08 -12.65
C LEU A 49 5.84 6.80 -13.39
N ASN A 50 5.10 5.92 -12.75
CA ASN A 50 4.65 4.67 -13.38
C ASN A 50 3.66 4.94 -14.52
N THR A 51 2.59 5.73 -14.28
CA THR A 51 1.51 5.90 -15.27
C THR A 51 1.90 6.79 -16.44
N GLU A 52 2.56 7.93 -16.20
CA GLU A 52 2.88 8.92 -17.23
C GLU A 52 4.24 8.66 -17.89
N LYS A 53 5.24 8.23 -17.12
CA LYS A 53 6.59 7.98 -17.63
C LYS A 53 6.84 6.53 -18.01
N LYS A 54 5.88 5.63 -17.76
CA LYS A 54 6.00 4.17 -17.97
C LYS A 54 7.21 3.56 -17.24
N MET A 55 7.66 4.22 -16.19
CA MET A 55 8.77 3.77 -15.37
C MET A 55 8.35 2.60 -14.49
N THR A 56 9.18 1.59 -14.36
CA THR A 56 8.95 0.55 -13.36
C THR A 56 9.25 1.09 -11.97
N VAL A 57 8.28 1.03 -11.07
CA VAL A 57 8.43 1.49 -9.68
C VAL A 57 8.33 0.29 -8.76
N ILE A 58 9.40 0.02 -8.02
CA ILE A 58 9.45 -0.99 -6.97
C ILE A 58 9.44 -0.27 -5.63
N THR A 59 8.52 -0.63 -4.75
CA THR A 59 8.43 -0.03 -3.40
C THR A 59 8.56 -1.12 -2.35
N ILE A 60 9.53 -0.97 -1.45
CA ILE A 60 9.66 -1.78 -0.25
C ILE A 60 9.00 -0.98 0.87
N THR A 61 7.96 -1.52 1.47
CA THR A 61 7.18 -0.84 2.51
C THR A 61 6.55 -1.83 3.48
N HIS A 62 6.37 -1.40 4.70
CA HIS A 62 5.53 -2.07 5.70
C HIS A 62 4.17 -1.35 5.89
N HIS A 63 3.88 -0.35 5.08
CA HIS A 63 2.61 0.37 5.08
C HIS A 63 1.62 -0.28 4.11
N MET A 64 0.67 -1.05 4.64
CA MET A 64 -0.27 -1.84 3.83
C MET A 64 -1.15 -0.98 2.92
N ASN A 65 -1.49 0.24 3.33
CA ASN A 65 -2.24 1.18 2.49
C ASN A 65 -1.43 1.66 1.26
N GLU A 66 -0.10 1.69 1.34
CA GLU A 66 0.76 1.98 0.18
C GLU A 66 0.85 0.76 -0.73
N ALA A 67 1.07 -0.42 -0.14
CA ALA A 67 1.12 -1.67 -0.88
C ALA A 67 -0.19 -1.95 -1.62
N ALA A 68 -1.34 -1.55 -1.05
CA ALA A 68 -2.65 -1.69 -1.69
C ALA A 68 -2.81 -0.89 -3.00
N LEU A 69 -1.93 0.09 -3.25
CA LEU A 69 -1.96 0.92 -4.46
C LEU A 69 -1.07 0.37 -5.60
N ALA A 70 -0.33 -0.69 -5.35
CA ALA A 70 0.53 -1.34 -6.34
C ALA A 70 -0.29 -2.18 -7.33
N ASP A 71 0.29 -2.43 -8.51
CA ASP A 71 -0.30 -3.36 -9.49
C ASP A 71 -0.08 -4.82 -9.06
N ARG A 72 1.04 -5.08 -8.36
CA ARG A 72 1.46 -6.41 -7.89
C ARG A 72 2.20 -6.30 -6.57
N ILE A 73 1.95 -7.25 -5.67
CA ILE A 73 2.64 -7.38 -4.39
C ILE A 73 3.46 -8.67 -4.39
N ILE A 74 4.67 -8.57 -3.84
CA ILE A 74 5.51 -9.71 -3.48
C ILE A 74 5.70 -9.65 -1.96
N VAL A 75 5.16 -10.63 -1.26
CA VAL A 75 5.30 -10.76 0.19
C VAL A 75 6.52 -11.60 0.51
N MET A 76 7.46 -11.01 1.26
CA MET A 76 8.68 -11.69 1.69
C MET A 76 8.56 -12.16 3.14
N ASN A 77 8.94 -13.40 3.42
CA ASN A 77 9.05 -13.92 4.79
C ASN A 77 10.31 -14.78 4.92
N LYS A 78 11.14 -14.48 5.92
CA LYS A 78 12.38 -15.21 6.22
C LYS A 78 13.27 -15.44 4.99
N GLY A 79 13.42 -14.39 4.16
CA GLY A 79 14.28 -14.42 2.96
C GLY A 79 13.70 -15.19 1.76
N ARG A 80 12.42 -15.57 1.81
CA ARG A 80 11.73 -16.28 0.72
C ARG A 80 10.45 -15.56 0.32
N VAL A 81 10.03 -15.72 -0.93
CA VAL A 81 8.71 -15.26 -1.37
C VAL A 81 7.66 -16.15 -0.68
N PHE A 82 6.80 -15.52 0.09
CA PHE A 82 5.68 -16.18 0.79
C PHE A 82 4.42 -16.19 -0.08
N ALA A 83 4.12 -15.06 -0.72
CA ALA A 83 2.98 -14.91 -1.63
C ALA A 83 3.30 -13.84 -2.67
N GLU A 84 2.63 -13.93 -3.82
CA GLU A 84 2.73 -12.97 -4.91
C GLU A 84 1.39 -12.91 -5.64
N GLY A 85 0.95 -11.68 -5.99
CA GLY A 85 -0.32 -11.50 -6.69
C GLY A 85 -0.80 -10.05 -6.67
N ALA A 86 -2.02 -9.84 -7.14
CA ALA A 86 -2.68 -8.55 -7.04
C ALA A 86 -2.98 -8.20 -5.56
N PRO A 87 -3.01 -6.91 -5.18
CA PRO A 87 -3.25 -6.50 -3.79
C PRO A 87 -4.51 -7.13 -3.17
N VAL A 88 -5.59 -7.19 -3.92
CA VAL A 88 -6.85 -7.81 -3.47
C VAL A 88 -6.67 -9.31 -3.14
N GLU A 89 -5.93 -10.03 -3.96
CA GLU A 89 -5.69 -11.47 -3.75
C GLU A 89 -4.84 -11.74 -2.51
N ILE A 90 -3.83 -10.90 -2.29
CA ILE A 90 -2.93 -10.99 -1.13
C ILE A 90 -3.68 -10.63 0.16
N PHE A 91 -4.32 -9.46 0.19
CA PHE A 91 -4.89 -8.95 1.43
C PHE A 91 -6.22 -9.58 1.84
N ARG A 92 -6.98 -10.19 0.92
CA ARG A 92 -8.18 -10.97 1.31
C ARG A 92 -7.87 -12.14 2.24
N ASN A 93 -6.63 -12.65 2.19
CA ASN A 93 -6.19 -13.74 3.07
C ASN A 93 -5.56 -13.19 4.35
N VAL A 94 -6.40 -12.54 5.17
CA VAL A 94 -6.00 -11.85 6.40
C VAL A 94 -5.26 -12.78 7.37
N GLU A 95 -5.71 -14.03 7.50
CA GLU A 95 -5.11 -15.00 8.43
C GLU A 95 -3.70 -15.40 8.00
N ALA A 96 -3.48 -15.60 6.70
CA ALA A 96 -2.14 -15.90 6.18
C ALA A 96 -1.17 -14.75 6.43
N MET A 97 -1.59 -13.50 6.20
CA MET A 97 -0.77 -12.32 6.47
C MET A 97 -0.43 -12.20 7.95
N LYS A 98 -1.43 -12.36 8.83
CA LYS A 98 -1.22 -12.32 10.29
C LYS A 98 -0.32 -13.45 10.79
N SER A 99 -0.36 -14.63 10.18
CA SER A 99 0.48 -15.78 10.57
C SER A 99 1.97 -15.53 10.40
N ILE A 100 2.35 -14.61 9.52
CA ILE A 100 3.75 -14.21 9.27
C ILE A 100 4.12 -12.86 9.91
N GLY A 101 3.21 -12.30 10.74
CA GLY A 101 3.44 -11.04 11.47
C GLY A 101 3.18 -9.79 10.64
N LEU A 102 2.53 -9.90 9.49
CA LEU A 102 2.14 -8.74 8.68
C LEU A 102 0.68 -8.37 8.94
N SER A 103 0.38 -7.09 8.82
CA SER A 103 -0.99 -6.57 8.82
C SER A 103 -1.60 -6.58 7.41
N VAL A 104 -2.86 -6.17 7.31
CA VAL A 104 -3.56 -5.87 6.07
C VAL A 104 -4.09 -4.43 6.13
N PRO A 105 -4.61 -3.83 5.05
CA PRO A 105 -5.29 -2.54 5.12
C PRO A 105 -6.38 -2.54 6.19
N GLN A 106 -6.49 -1.45 6.95
CA GLN A 106 -7.44 -1.36 8.08
C GLN A 106 -8.88 -1.69 7.69
N VAL A 107 -9.29 -1.27 6.49
CA VAL A 107 -10.65 -1.54 5.97
C VAL A 107 -10.86 -3.01 5.66
N THR A 108 -9.85 -3.71 5.15
CA THR A 108 -9.86 -5.15 4.91
C THR A 108 -9.98 -5.90 6.24
N GLU A 109 -9.21 -5.45 7.24
CA GLU A 109 -9.25 -6.03 8.59
C GLU A 109 -10.62 -5.83 9.24
N LEU A 110 -11.22 -4.64 9.12
CA LEU A 110 -12.57 -4.35 9.60
C LEU A 110 -13.59 -5.31 8.96
N CYS A 111 -13.58 -5.43 7.64
CA CYS A 111 -14.50 -6.34 6.94
C CYS A 111 -14.30 -7.80 7.38
N TRP A 112 -13.05 -8.22 7.60
CA TRP A 112 -12.74 -9.55 8.10
C TRP A 112 -13.28 -9.78 9.53
N MET A 113 -13.19 -8.79 10.41
CA MET A 113 -13.76 -8.87 11.77
C MET A 113 -15.28 -8.96 11.71
N LEU A 114 -15.95 -8.10 10.94
CA LEU A 114 -17.40 -8.13 10.74
C LEU A 114 -17.87 -9.49 10.20
N LYS A 115 -17.13 -10.07 9.26
CA LYS A 115 -17.42 -11.41 8.73
C LYS A 115 -17.30 -12.50 9.80
N LYS A 116 -16.30 -12.40 10.69
CA LYS A 116 -16.16 -13.31 11.84
C LYS A 116 -17.32 -13.20 12.83
N ASP A 117 -17.87 -12.01 12.98
CA ASP A 117 -19.04 -11.75 13.84
C ASP A 117 -20.37 -12.13 13.16
N GLY A 118 -20.32 -12.77 12.00
CA GLY A 118 -21.48 -13.34 11.30
C GLY A 118 -22.14 -12.43 10.26
N LEU A 119 -21.57 -11.25 9.99
CA LEU A 119 -22.07 -10.37 8.96
C LEU A 119 -21.61 -10.81 7.57
N SER A 120 -22.49 -10.67 6.57
CA SER A 120 -22.19 -11.08 5.18
C SER A 120 -21.39 -9.98 4.44
N VAL A 121 -20.11 -9.82 4.83
CA VAL A 121 -19.19 -8.84 4.23
C VAL A 121 -18.02 -9.56 3.59
N ASP A 122 -17.66 -9.17 2.37
CA ASP A 122 -16.46 -9.68 1.70
C ASP A 122 -15.20 -8.95 2.17
N THR A 123 -14.08 -9.67 2.18
CA THR A 123 -12.76 -9.15 2.61
C THR A 123 -11.89 -8.66 1.47
N ASP A 124 -12.40 -8.63 0.25
CA ASP A 124 -11.71 -8.15 -0.96
C ASP A 124 -11.76 -6.62 -1.13
N VAL A 125 -11.71 -5.90 -0.03
CA VAL A 125 -11.82 -4.44 0.06
C VAL A 125 -10.49 -3.83 0.46
N LEU A 126 -10.02 -2.86 -0.32
CA LEU A 126 -8.75 -2.17 -0.09
C LEU A 126 -8.92 -0.68 0.27
N HIS A 127 -10.09 -0.09 -0.05
CA HIS A 127 -10.35 1.34 0.13
C HIS A 127 -11.55 1.61 1.02
N ALA A 128 -11.48 2.71 1.78
CA ALA A 128 -12.49 3.04 2.78
C ALA A 128 -13.89 3.28 2.18
N MET A 129 -13.96 3.88 0.99
CA MET A 129 -15.24 4.11 0.31
C MET A 129 -15.92 2.80 -0.07
N ASP A 130 -15.16 1.85 -0.64
CA ASP A 130 -15.68 0.53 -1.02
C ASP A 130 -16.19 -0.24 0.21
N ALA A 131 -15.48 -0.13 1.34
CA ALA A 131 -15.91 -0.73 2.60
C ALA A 131 -17.20 -0.08 3.12
N ALA A 132 -17.29 1.23 3.07
CA ALA A 132 -18.48 1.96 3.52
C ALA A 132 -19.71 1.57 2.69
N ASP A 133 -19.60 1.53 1.37
CA ASP A 133 -20.68 1.13 0.47
C ASP A 133 -21.16 -0.31 0.73
N ARG A 134 -20.22 -1.22 1.01
CA ARG A 134 -20.57 -2.63 1.32
C ARG A 134 -21.27 -2.76 2.67
N ILE A 135 -20.76 -2.05 3.68
CA ILE A 135 -21.36 -2.05 5.01
C ILE A 135 -22.77 -1.39 4.97
N GLU A 136 -22.92 -0.27 4.26
CA GLU A 136 -24.21 0.38 4.10
C GLU A 136 -25.27 -0.54 3.47
N ARG A 137 -24.89 -1.33 2.47
CA ARG A 137 -25.81 -2.31 1.82
C ARG A 137 -26.32 -3.38 2.78
N LEU A 138 -25.56 -3.73 3.82
CA LEU A 138 -26.04 -4.69 4.82
C LEU A 138 -27.22 -4.15 5.62
N PHE A 139 -27.25 -2.85 5.87
CA PHE A 139 -28.33 -2.21 6.64
C PHE A 139 -29.51 -1.74 5.78
N ARG A 140 -29.34 -1.70 4.46
CA ARG A 140 -30.43 -1.32 3.54
C ARG A 140 -31.27 -2.54 3.08
N ASN A 141 -30.79 -3.75 3.26
CA ASN A 141 -31.46 -5.01 2.86
C ASN A 141 -32.22 -5.64 4.03
N GLU A 142 -32.42 -4.92 5.16
CA GLU A 142 -33.44 -5.18 6.16
C GLU A 142 -34.66 -4.27 5.88
#